data_5086a3ff70b743e22aff5efc040e47c2
#
_entry.id   5086a3ff70b743e22aff5efc040e47c2
#
_cell.length_a   1.000
_cell.length_b   1.000
_cell.length_c   1.000
_cell.angle_alpha   90.00
_cell.angle_beta   90.00
_cell.angle_gamma   90.00
#
_symmetry.space_group_name_H-M   'P 1'
#
loop_
_entity.id
_entity.type
_entity.pdbx_description
1 polymer ?
#
loop_
_entity_poly.entity_id
_entity_poly.type
_entity_poly.pdbx_seq_one_letter_code
_entity_poly.pdbx_strand_id
1 'polypeptide(L)'
;MRKTIDILMTLLLMVVMAYHYTGQMWHEITGTAMFALFIIHNVLNYRWYKSLLKGKYNAARILMLVTNTLLVIDILLLMLSGIAVSSYVFSFIPLSAAPVFAKSLHTFAGYFGFLLMTLHISCHVGTLFGKGGHRVRYSVLSAVLMLAVGIFLLFGVSYIRRHFQPVNVDRAQATRAEKIDMKGKNGIIVYFTRVGNTAFADDVDAVSSASLMTDGANLIGNSELLSEMIANATGYPVHAIKTKNKYSSSYGDTVSEAGQEFRGERTVELVDDVPDLSEYDTVILVYPLWWWTLPMPVQKFLTENKLDGKTLYSLVTHGGSGFGSAIQDTAKFTAAKISPDALAVYDDEVTTALPKIVSWLKEIANN
;
A
#
# COMPACT_ATOMS: atom_id res chain seq x y z
N MET A 1 25.38 14.81 -23.15
CA MET A 1 25.00 15.03 -21.75
C MET A 1 23.52 15.37 -21.58
N ARG A 2 22.92 16.46 -22.10
CA ARG A 2 21.49 16.78 -21.94
C ARG A 2 20.58 15.64 -22.39
N LYS A 3 20.68 15.21 -23.67
CA LYS A 3 19.85 14.10 -24.19
C LYS A 3 19.96 12.80 -23.38
N THR A 4 21.15 12.51 -22.87
CA THR A 4 21.38 11.31 -22.04
C THR A 4 20.61 11.40 -20.72
N ILE A 5 20.62 12.58 -20.08
CA ILE A 5 19.85 12.83 -18.85
C ILE A 5 18.35 12.75 -19.10
N ASP A 6 17.86 13.34 -20.20
CA ASP A 6 16.44 13.31 -20.56
C ASP A 6 15.96 11.87 -20.81
N ILE A 7 16.75 11.05 -21.51
CA ILE A 7 16.45 9.62 -21.72
C ILE A 7 16.46 8.87 -20.40
N LEU A 8 17.49 9.08 -19.56
CA LEU A 8 17.62 8.39 -18.27
C LEU A 8 16.45 8.74 -17.33
N MET A 9 16.04 10.01 -17.27
CA MET A 9 14.86 10.43 -16.50
C MET A 9 13.59 9.79 -17.03
N THR A 10 13.42 9.66 -18.35
CA THR A 10 12.26 8.99 -18.94
C THR A 10 12.21 7.50 -18.57
N LEU A 11 13.35 6.82 -18.57
CA LEU A 11 13.45 5.42 -18.14
C LEU A 11 13.17 5.27 -16.64
N LEU A 12 13.74 6.14 -15.81
CA LEU A 12 13.47 6.14 -14.36
C LEU A 12 12.00 6.43 -14.05
N LEU A 13 11.34 7.31 -14.81
CA LEU A 13 9.91 7.54 -14.67
C LEU A 13 9.12 6.24 -14.80
N MET A 14 9.43 5.41 -15.81
CA MET A 14 8.76 4.12 -15.99
C MET A 14 9.01 3.17 -14.80
N VAL A 15 10.24 3.14 -14.26
CA VAL A 15 10.59 2.32 -13.09
C VAL A 15 9.85 2.80 -11.84
N VAL A 16 9.79 4.11 -11.60
CA VAL A 16 9.06 4.69 -10.46
C VAL A 16 7.57 4.40 -10.55
N MET A 17 6.97 4.47 -11.77
CA MET A 17 5.57 4.12 -11.98
C MET A 17 5.29 2.62 -11.83
N ALA A 18 6.30 1.79 -11.94
CA ALA A 18 6.22 0.34 -11.76
C ALA A 18 6.30 -0.09 -10.27
N TYR A 19 5.84 0.73 -9.33
CA TYR A 19 5.88 0.50 -7.88
C TYR A 19 5.44 -0.90 -7.45
N HIS A 20 4.34 -1.40 -8.03
CA HIS A 20 3.81 -2.72 -7.72
C HIS A 20 4.75 -3.90 -8.06
N TYR A 21 5.79 -3.65 -8.87
CA TYR A 21 6.83 -4.63 -9.22
C TYR A 21 8.10 -4.44 -8.44
N THR A 22 8.49 -3.18 -8.29
CA THR A 22 9.79 -2.84 -7.73
C THR A 22 9.76 -2.82 -6.20
N GLY A 23 8.56 -2.66 -5.62
CA GLY A 23 8.39 -2.52 -4.18
C GLY A 23 8.91 -1.18 -3.64
N GLN A 24 8.68 -0.95 -2.34
CA GLN A 24 8.90 0.34 -1.71
C GLN A 24 10.37 0.78 -1.73
N MET A 25 11.29 -0.13 -1.41
CA MET A 25 12.73 0.21 -1.34
C MET A 25 13.26 0.72 -2.69
N TRP A 26 12.98 0.00 -3.77
CA TRP A 26 13.44 0.41 -5.10
C TRP A 26 12.71 1.65 -5.62
N HIS A 27 11.42 1.83 -5.27
CA HIS A 27 10.68 3.05 -5.58
C HIS A 27 11.33 4.27 -4.92
N GLU A 28 11.71 4.19 -3.64
CA GLU A 28 12.37 5.29 -2.92
C GLU A 28 13.76 5.60 -3.50
N ILE A 29 14.58 4.56 -3.80
CA ILE A 29 15.91 4.73 -4.39
C ILE A 29 15.81 5.38 -5.78
N THR A 30 14.94 4.86 -6.64
CA THR A 30 14.80 5.35 -8.02
C THR A 30 14.13 6.72 -8.07
N GLY A 31 13.17 7.01 -7.17
CA GLY A 31 12.56 8.33 -7.01
C GLY A 31 13.57 9.37 -6.56
N THR A 32 14.44 9.03 -5.61
CA THR A 32 15.54 9.91 -5.17
C THR A 32 16.55 10.17 -6.28
N ALA A 33 16.93 9.13 -7.03
CA ALA A 33 17.80 9.27 -8.20
C ALA A 33 17.17 10.15 -9.29
N MET A 34 15.86 9.98 -9.54
CA MET A 34 15.12 10.81 -10.48
C MET A 34 15.10 12.28 -10.05
N PHE A 35 14.92 12.56 -8.75
CA PHE A 35 14.97 13.92 -8.22
C PHE A 35 16.37 14.56 -8.39
N ALA A 36 17.45 13.81 -8.13
CA ALA A 36 18.81 14.29 -8.38
C ALA A 36 19.04 14.65 -9.86
N LEU A 37 18.57 13.79 -10.76
CA LEU A 37 18.63 14.08 -12.21
C LEU A 37 17.75 15.24 -12.62
N PHE A 38 16.60 15.44 -11.99
CA PHE A 38 15.74 16.61 -12.20
C PHE A 38 16.47 17.92 -11.88
N ILE A 39 17.20 17.96 -10.77
CA ILE A 39 18.02 19.13 -10.41
C ILE A 39 19.08 19.39 -11.50
N ILE A 40 19.81 18.34 -11.92
CA ILE A 40 20.82 18.46 -12.99
C ILE A 40 20.18 18.91 -14.30
N HIS A 41 19.03 18.35 -14.66
CA HIS A 41 18.27 18.75 -15.87
C HIS A 41 17.94 20.25 -15.83
N ASN A 42 17.44 20.76 -14.72
CA ASN A 42 17.10 22.18 -14.57
C ASN A 42 18.35 23.08 -14.63
N VAL A 43 19.45 22.68 -14.00
CA VAL A 43 20.72 23.41 -14.05
C VAL A 43 21.25 23.47 -15.50
N LEU A 44 21.20 22.37 -16.25
CA LEU A 44 21.64 22.34 -17.64
C LEU A 44 20.74 23.18 -18.57
N ASN A 45 19.47 23.32 -18.21
CA ASN A 45 18.49 24.07 -18.96
C ASN A 45 18.21 25.48 -18.38
N TYR A 46 19.11 26.01 -17.52
CA TYR A 46 18.95 27.32 -16.87
C TYR A 46 18.67 28.48 -17.83
N ARG A 47 19.08 28.36 -19.09
CA ARG A 47 18.83 29.37 -20.13
C ARG A 47 17.33 29.53 -20.44
N TRP A 48 16.55 28.48 -20.23
CA TRP A 48 15.08 28.53 -20.36
C TRP A 48 14.49 29.54 -19.36
N TYR A 49 14.93 29.49 -18.11
CA TYR A 49 14.48 30.43 -17.08
C TYR A 49 14.84 31.88 -17.39
N LYS A 50 16.03 32.13 -17.97
CA LYS A 50 16.45 33.46 -18.43
C LYS A 50 15.64 33.99 -19.62
N SER A 51 14.98 33.10 -20.34
CA SER A 51 14.16 33.47 -21.52
C SER A 51 12.69 33.67 -21.20
N LEU A 52 12.23 33.39 -19.97
CA LEU A 52 10.82 33.45 -19.59
C LEU A 52 10.18 34.83 -19.83
N LEU A 53 10.90 35.89 -19.56
CA LEU A 53 10.39 37.27 -19.74
C LEU A 53 10.72 37.89 -21.10
N LYS A 54 11.26 37.11 -22.07
CA LYS A 54 11.73 37.62 -23.35
C LYS A 54 10.91 37.05 -24.51
N GLY A 55 10.65 37.91 -25.53
CA GLY A 55 10.02 37.52 -26.80
C GLY A 55 8.51 37.39 -26.75
N LYS A 56 7.90 37.04 -27.90
CA LYS A 56 6.45 36.94 -28.06
C LYS A 56 5.94 35.55 -27.58
N TYR A 57 4.80 35.53 -26.92
CA TYR A 57 4.13 34.31 -26.47
C TYR A 57 3.06 33.89 -27.51
N ASN A 58 3.20 32.67 -28.00
CA ASN A 58 2.16 31.99 -28.77
C ASN A 58 1.58 30.85 -27.91
N ALA A 59 0.49 30.24 -28.35
CA ALA A 59 -0.21 29.18 -27.59
C ALA A 59 0.70 28.01 -27.21
N ALA A 60 1.58 27.56 -28.11
CA ALA A 60 2.52 26.45 -27.80
C ALA A 60 3.53 26.84 -26.73
N ARG A 61 4.04 28.07 -26.73
CA ARG A 61 4.97 28.56 -25.71
C ARG A 61 4.28 28.72 -24.35
N ILE A 62 3.03 29.19 -24.33
CA ILE A 62 2.22 29.29 -23.13
C ILE A 62 2.00 27.89 -22.54
N LEU A 63 1.60 26.92 -23.38
CA LEU A 63 1.40 25.54 -22.95
C LEU A 63 2.68 24.97 -22.32
N MET A 64 3.83 25.11 -22.96
CA MET A 64 5.12 24.64 -22.42
C MET A 64 5.50 25.36 -21.13
N LEU A 65 5.24 26.67 -21.02
CA LEU A 65 5.50 27.43 -19.80
C LEU A 65 4.67 26.89 -18.63
N VAL A 66 3.36 26.75 -18.84
CA VAL A 66 2.44 26.24 -17.80
C VAL A 66 2.82 24.82 -17.40
N THR A 67 3.03 23.91 -18.37
CA THR A 67 3.42 22.54 -18.12
C THR A 67 4.72 22.44 -17.32
N ASN A 68 5.76 23.17 -17.72
CA ASN A 68 7.05 23.13 -17.04
C ASN A 68 6.99 23.72 -15.62
N THR A 69 6.23 24.80 -15.43
CA THR A 69 6.05 25.41 -14.11
C THR A 69 5.31 24.47 -13.18
N LEU A 70 4.22 23.86 -13.65
CA LEU A 70 3.48 22.86 -12.87
C LEU A 70 4.33 21.65 -12.55
N LEU A 71 5.15 21.14 -13.49
CA LEU A 71 6.08 20.05 -13.25
C LEU A 71 7.10 20.36 -12.17
N VAL A 72 7.67 21.56 -12.15
CA VAL A 72 8.62 21.96 -11.09
C VAL A 72 7.93 21.92 -9.74
N ILE A 73 6.73 22.48 -9.62
CA ILE A 73 5.95 22.48 -8.37
C ILE A 73 5.61 21.04 -7.95
N ASP A 74 5.12 20.25 -8.89
CA ASP A 74 4.68 18.88 -8.65
C ASP A 74 5.84 17.97 -8.17
N ILE A 75 7.01 18.03 -8.82
CA ILE A 75 8.18 17.26 -8.41
C ILE A 75 8.69 17.67 -7.03
N LEU A 76 8.61 18.96 -6.67
CA LEU A 76 8.93 19.40 -5.31
C LEU A 76 7.93 18.84 -4.28
N LEU A 77 6.63 18.84 -4.60
CA LEU A 77 5.61 18.24 -3.74
C LEU A 77 5.80 16.72 -3.61
N LEU A 78 6.12 16.02 -4.71
CA LEU A 78 6.45 14.61 -4.71
C LEU A 78 7.64 14.29 -3.81
N MET A 79 8.71 15.09 -3.90
CA MET A 79 9.90 14.88 -3.06
C MET A 79 9.61 15.13 -1.58
N LEU A 80 8.95 16.25 -1.24
CA LEU A 80 8.61 16.59 0.14
C LEU A 80 7.67 15.54 0.76
N SER A 81 6.63 15.15 0.03
CA SER A 81 5.70 14.12 0.50
C SER A 81 6.35 12.74 0.55
N GLY A 82 7.25 12.43 -0.41
CA GLY A 82 8.02 11.19 -0.44
C GLY A 82 8.97 11.05 0.76
N ILE A 83 9.67 12.13 1.14
CA ILE A 83 10.49 12.15 2.37
C ILE A 83 9.63 11.86 3.60
N ALA A 84 8.44 12.47 3.68
CA ALA A 84 7.55 12.29 4.82
C ALA A 84 6.96 10.87 4.96
N VAL A 85 6.87 10.10 3.86
CA VAL A 85 6.35 8.72 3.86
C VAL A 85 7.44 7.66 3.66
N SER A 86 8.71 8.06 3.61
CA SER A 86 9.84 7.18 3.37
C SER A 86 10.07 6.23 4.54
N SER A 87 10.24 4.95 4.23
CA SER A 87 10.57 3.91 5.21
C SER A 87 12.01 3.39 5.08
N TYR A 88 12.72 3.73 3.99
CA TYR A 88 14.07 3.25 3.72
C TYR A 88 15.08 4.38 3.57
N VAL A 89 14.96 5.21 2.53
CA VAL A 89 16.00 6.20 2.17
C VAL A 89 16.05 7.37 3.17
N PHE A 90 14.91 7.86 3.63
CA PHE A 90 14.80 9.01 4.53
C PHE A 90 14.18 8.65 5.89
N SER A 91 14.20 7.38 6.27
CA SER A 91 13.63 6.87 7.53
C SER A 91 14.23 7.53 8.78
N PHE A 92 15.43 8.11 8.66
CA PHE A 92 16.11 8.85 9.74
C PHE A 92 15.55 10.27 9.99
N ILE A 93 14.63 10.76 9.12
CA ILE A 93 14.00 12.06 9.27
C ILE A 93 12.63 11.88 9.96
N PRO A 94 12.44 12.30 11.20
CA PRO A 94 11.18 12.12 11.92
C PRO A 94 10.12 13.12 11.45
N LEU A 95 9.52 12.93 10.28
CA LEU A 95 8.45 13.78 9.72
C LEU A 95 7.05 13.19 9.93
N SER A 96 6.81 12.54 11.06
CA SER A 96 5.57 11.76 11.32
C SER A 96 4.31 12.58 11.62
N ALA A 97 4.31 13.90 11.45
CA ALA A 97 3.20 14.75 11.89
C ALA A 97 1.87 14.58 11.11
N ALA A 98 1.88 14.03 9.87
CA ALA A 98 0.65 13.77 9.09
C ALA A 98 0.86 12.71 8.00
N PRO A 99 1.09 11.44 8.33
CA PRO A 99 1.45 10.40 7.35
C PRO A 99 0.34 10.14 6.31
N VAL A 100 -0.92 10.22 6.70
CA VAL A 100 -2.07 10.02 5.80
C VAL A 100 -2.14 11.13 4.76
N PHE A 101 -2.01 12.39 5.17
CA PHE A 101 -2.01 13.53 4.26
C PHE A 101 -0.81 13.47 3.30
N ALA A 102 0.40 13.22 3.82
CA ALA A 102 1.60 13.12 3.00
C ALA A 102 1.50 12.02 1.95
N LYS A 103 0.94 10.85 2.32
CA LYS A 103 0.70 9.74 1.40
C LYS A 103 -0.34 10.09 0.32
N SER A 104 -1.46 10.69 0.70
CA SER A 104 -2.48 11.13 -0.24
C SER A 104 -1.94 12.17 -1.21
N LEU A 105 -1.16 13.13 -0.71
CA LEU A 105 -0.48 14.13 -1.52
C LEU A 105 0.52 13.50 -2.48
N HIS A 106 1.35 12.56 -2.01
CA HIS A 106 2.33 11.85 -2.82
C HIS A 106 1.66 11.06 -3.95
N THR A 107 0.58 10.34 -3.64
CA THR A 107 -0.19 9.57 -4.63
C THR A 107 -0.84 10.48 -5.66
N PHE A 108 -1.50 11.56 -5.23
CA PHE A 108 -2.12 12.53 -6.15
C PHE A 108 -1.07 13.18 -7.06
N ALA A 109 0.02 13.70 -6.49
CA ALA A 109 1.11 14.31 -7.23
C ALA A 109 1.78 13.29 -8.17
N GLY A 110 1.90 12.01 -7.77
CA GLY A 110 2.41 10.95 -8.64
C GLY A 110 1.61 10.78 -9.93
N TYR A 111 0.28 10.69 -9.84
CA TYR A 111 -0.59 10.59 -11.02
C TYR A 111 -0.63 11.87 -11.84
N PHE A 112 -0.76 13.01 -11.17
CA PHE A 112 -0.79 14.31 -11.83
C PHE A 112 0.55 14.62 -12.53
N GLY A 113 1.67 14.37 -11.84
CA GLY A 113 3.02 14.51 -12.38
C GLY A 113 3.26 13.60 -13.58
N PHE A 114 2.75 12.37 -13.57
CA PHE A 114 2.82 11.46 -14.72
C PHE A 114 2.11 12.05 -15.96
N LEU A 115 0.92 12.64 -15.79
CA LEU A 115 0.20 13.31 -16.89
C LEU A 115 0.98 14.52 -17.42
N LEU A 116 1.50 15.36 -16.52
CA LEU A 116 2.30 16.53 -16.91
C LEU A 116 3.61 16.10 -17.61
N MET A 117 4.28 15.06 -17.12
CA MET A 117 5.50 14.53 -17.71
C MET A 117 5.23 13.93 -19.09
N THR A 118 4.11 13.21 -19.25
CA THR A 118 3.66 12.70 -20.55
C THR A 118 3.48 13.83 -21.56
N LEU A 119 2.83 14.93 -21.16
CA LEU A 119 2.64 16.10 -22.02
C LEU A 119 3.98 16.76 -22.36
N HIS A 120 4.85 16.96 -21.36
CA HIS A 120 6.18 17.55 -21.52
C HIS A 120 7.05 16.74 -22.51
N ILE A 121 7.20 15.43 -22.29
CA ILE A 121 8.00 14.54 -23.16
C ILE A 121 7.40 14.51 -24.57
N SER A 122 6.08 14.43 -24.69
CA SER A 122 5.39 14.36 -25.99
C SER A 122 5.62 15.61 -26.83
N CYS A 123 5.62 16.80 -26.22
CA CYS A 123 5.99 18.04 -26.89
C CYS A 123 7.45 18.02 -27.37
N HIS A 124 8.38 17.48 -26.59
CA HIS A 124 9.77 17.32 -26.98
C HIS A 124 9.96 16.31 -28.11
N VAL A 125 9.32 15.15 -28.06
CA VAL A 125 9.35 14.15 -29.14
C VAL A 125 8.83 14.75 -30.44
N GLY A 126 7.72 15.48 -30.41
CA GLY A 126 7.19 16.17 -31.59
C GLY A 126 8.15 17.18 -32.19
N THR A 127 8.95 17.88 -31.37
CA THR A 127 9.97 18.82 -31.88
C THR A 127 11.21 18.14 -32.41
N LEU A 128 11.61 17.00 -31.86
CA LEU A 128 12.82 16.26 -32.26
C LEU A 128 12.62 15.46 -33.55
N PHE A 129 11.47 14.81 -33.70
CA PHE A 129 11.20 13.85 -34.78
C PHE A 129 10.22 14.37 -35.82
N GLY A 130 9.43 15.40 -35.50
CA GLY A 130 8.40 15.97 -36.37
C GLY A 130 8.94 16.92 -37.43
N LYS A 131 9.59 16.39 -38.47
CA LYS A 131 9.94 17.18 -39.67
C LYS A 131 8.77 17.30 -40.62
N GLY A 132 8.69 18.41 -41.40
CA GLY A 132 7.72 18.54 -42.48
C GLY A 132 6.25 18.54 -42.06
N GLY A 133 5.86 19.22 -40.96
CA GLY A 133 4.45 19.32 -40.53
C GLY A 133 3.93 18.18 -39.65
N HIS A 134 4.71 17.15 -39.41
CA HIS A 134 4.28 15.98 -38.63
C HIS A 134 4.47 16.09 -37.09
N ARG A 135 4.85 17.27 -36.58
CA ARG A 135 5.11 17.48 -35.13
C ARG A 135 3.95 17.04 -34.24
N VAL A 136 2.73 17.50 -34.56
CA VAL A 136 1.53 17.16 -33.77
C VAL A 136 1.28 15.65 -33.76
N ARG A 137 1.43 14.98 -34.92
CA ARG A 137 1.25 13.54 -35.04
C ARG A 137 2.21 12.76 -34.12
N TYR A 138 3.51 13.10 -34.11
CA TYR A 138 4.48 12.45 -33.23
C TYR A 138 4.26 12.79 -31.76
N SER A 139 3.84 14.01 -31.43
CA SER A 139 3.48 14.37 -30.05
C SER A 139 2.26 13.55 -29.57
N VAL A 140 1.21 13.46 -30.37
CA VAL A 140 0.01 12.67 -30.01
C VAL A 140 0.35 11.19 -29.90
N LEU A 141 1.10 10.62 -30.84
CA LEU A 141 1.48 9.21 -30.80
C LEU A 141 2.31 8.87 -29.55
N SER A 142 3.29 9.71 -29.20
CA SER A 142 4.10 9.51 -28.01
C SER A 142 3.28 9.69 -26.71
N ALA A 143 2.33 10.62 -26.67
CA ALA A 143 1.43 10.80 -25.54
C ALA A 143 0.55 9.54 -25.32
N VAL A 144 -0.08 9.07 -26.40
CA VAL A 144 -0.90 7.84 -26.34
C VAL A 144 -0.08 6.63 -25.90
N LEU A 145 1.12 6.46 -26.46
CA LEU A 145 2.00 5.34 -26.07
C LEU A 145 2.41 5.41 -24.59
N MET A 146 2.83 6.58 -24.12
CA MET A 146 3.23 6.76 -22.71
C MET A 146 2.07 6.54 -21.76
N LEU A 147 0.87 7.06 -22.09
CA LEU A 147 -0.33 6.82 -21.29
C LEU A 147 -0.69 5.34 -21.26
N ALA A 148 -0.66 4.66 -22.41
CA ALA A 148 -0.96 3.22 -22.48
C ALA A 148 0.03 2.39 -21.63
N VAL A 149 1.33 2.68 -21.74
CA VAL A 149 2.37 2.01 -20.93
C VAL A 149 2.17 2.32 -19.44
N GLY A 150 1.91 3.57 -19.08
CA GLY A 150 1.69 3.95 -17.68
C GLY A 150 0.45 3.28 -17.09
N ILE A 151 -0.67 3.27 -17.81
CA ILE A 151 -1.89 2.57 -17.40
C ILE A 151 -1.62 1.07 -17.24
N PHE A 152 -0.90 0.46 -18.18
CA PHE A 152 -0.53 -0.95 -18.08
C PHE A 152 0.36 -1.24 -16.86
N LEU A 153 1.35 -0.42 -16.59
CA LEU A 153 2.24 -0.58 -15.42
C LEU A 153 1.49 -0.36 -14.10
N LEU A 154 0.54 0.56 -14.06
CA LEU A 154 -0.23 0.86 -12.84
C LEU A 154 -1.32 -0.19 -12.55
N PHE A 155 -2.03 -0.63 -13.57
CA PHE A 155 -3.25 -1.41 -13.40
C PHE A 155 -3.21 -2.77 -14.09
N GLY A 156 -2.59 -2.86 -15.27
CA GLY A 156 -2.68 -4.05 -16.12
C GLY A 156 -2.08 -5.28 -15.49
N VAL A 157 -1.00 -5.11 -14.77
CA VAL A 157 -0.30 -6.27 -14.17
C VAL A 157 -0.92 -6.68 -12.85
N SER A 158 -1.36 -5.74 -12.04
CA SER A 158 -2.17 -6.08 -10.88
C SER A 158 -3.44 -6.82 -11.32
N TYR A 159 -4.05 -6.39 -12.43
CA TYR A 159 -5.19 -7.05 -13.04
C TYR A 159 -4.84 -8.48 -13.52
N ILE A 160 -3.75 -8.63 -14.29
CA ILE A 160 -3.29 -9.93 -14.79
C ILE A 160 -2.96 -10.87 -13.62
N ARG A 161 -2.22 -10.37 -12.62
CA ARG A 161 -1.85 -11.15 -11.43
C ARG A 161 -3.08 -11.61 -10.65
N ARG A 162 -4.09 -10.74 -10.50
CA ARG A 162 -5.35 -11.06 -9.80
C ARG A 162 -6.20 -12.10 -10.54
N HIS A 163 -6.26 -12.02 -11.86
CA HIS A 163 -7.14 -12.88 -12.66
C HIS A 163 -6.50 -14.20 -13.11
N PHE A 164 -5.17 -14.22 -13.26
CA PHE A 164 -4.48 -15.36 -13.88
C PHE A 164 -3.54 -16.12 -12.94
N GLN A 165 -3.40 -15.69 -11.69
CA GLN A 165 -2.56 -16.37 -10.70
C GLN A 165 -3.30 -16.51 -9.36
N PRO A 166 -4.29 -17.40 -9.28
CA PRO A 166 -4.89 -17.73 -8.00
C PRO A 166 -3.82 -18.32 -7.08
N VAL A 167 -3.85 -17.93 -5.83
CA VAL A 167 -2.91 -18.44 -4.82
C VAL A 167 -3.50 -19.69 -4.21
N ASN A 168 -2.85 -20.83 -4.44
CA ASN A 168 -3.13 -22.09 -3.78
C ASN A 168 -1.98 -22.39 -2.81
N VAL A 169 -2.28 -22.64 -1.56
CA VAL A 169 -1.32 -22.88 -0.50
C VAL A 169 -1.51 -24.28 0.10
N ASP A 170 -0.43 -24.98 0.35
CA ASP A 170 -0.44 -26.11 1.26
C ASP A 170 -0.45 -25.57 2.69
N ARG A 171 -1.64 -25.49 3.29
CA ARG A 171 -1.89 -24.92 4.61
C ARG A 171 -1.07 -25.65 5.69
N ALA A 172 -1.00 -26.97 5.61
CA ALA A 172 -0.28 -27.79 6.58
C ALA A 172 1.23 -27.50 6.54
N GLN A 173 1.78 -27.33 5.36
CA GLN A 173 3.19 -26.97 5.18
C GLN A 173 3.47 -25.52 5.58
N ALA A 174 2.63 -24.59 5.15
CA ALA A 174 2.81 -23.16 5.38
C ALA A 174 2.74 -22.80 6.88
N THR A 175 1.93 -23.52 7.67
CA THR A 175 1.74 -23.24 9.09
C THR A 175 2.58 -24.15 10.02
N ARG A 176 3.46 -24.94 9.47
CA ARG A 176 4.30 -25.88 10.25
C ARG A 176 5.39 -25.14 11.00
N ALA A 177 5.13 -24.75 12.25
CA ALA A 177 6.04 -24.03 13.12
C ALA A 177 6.59 -24.90 14.26
N GLU A 178 7.82 -24.62 14.70
CA GLU A 178 8.32 -25.09 15.98
C GLU A 178 7.70 -24.28 17.11
N LYS A 179 7.47 -24.92 18.27
CA LYS A 179 6.93 -24.25 19.45
C LYS A 179 7.90 -23.24 20.03
N ILE A 180 7.40 -22.07 20.34
CA ILE A 180 8.11 -20.97 20.97
C ILE A 180 7.60 -20.85 22.42
N ASP A 181 8.52 -20.84 23.38
CA ASP A 181 8.20 -20.54 24.76
C ASP A 181 7.92 -19.03 24.91
N MET A 182 6.69 -18.70 25.22
CA MET A 182 6.23 -17.30 25.40
C MET A 182 6.52 -16.74 26.80
N LYS A 183 7.35 -17.46 27.60
CA LYS A 183 7.87 -17.02 28.91
C LYS A 183 6.78 -16.56 29.88
N GLY A 184 5.74 -17.35 30.00
CA GLY A 184 4.65 -17.13 30.93
C GLY A 184 3.58 -16.15 30.50
N LYS A 185 3.68 -15.58 29.29
CA LYS A 185 2.60 -14.79 28.71
C LYS A 185 1.42 -15.70 28.35
N ASN A 186 0.22 -15.35 28.81
CA ASN A 186 -1.01 -16.05 28.45
C ASN A 186 -1.74 -15.23 27.38
N GLY A 187 -1.68 -15.68 26.13
CA GLY A 187 -2.17 -14.90 25.01
C GLY A 187 -3.34 -15.51 24.27
N ILE A 188 -4.07 -14.66 23.55
CA ILE A 188 -5.09 -15.01 22.58
C ILE A 188 -4.79 -14.32 21.26
N ILE A 189 -5.06 -15.02 20.15
CA ILE A 189 -4.99 -14.47 18.81
C ILE A 189 -6.41 -14.09 18.38
N VAL A 190 -6.60 -12.83 18.01
CA VAL A 190 -7.87 -12.32 17.50
C VAL A 190 -7.65 -11.85 16.06
N TYR A 191 -8.43 -12.34 15.12
CA TYR A 191 -8.25 -11.95 13.73
C TYR A 191 -9.53 -11.56 13.03
N PHE A 192 -9.37 -10.73 12.00
CA PHE A 192 -10.43 -10.39 11.06
C PHE A 192 -10.01 -10.72 9.64
N THR A 193 -10.91 -11.33 8.88
CA THR A 193 -10.75 -11.62 7.45
C THR A 193 -12.09 -11.58 6.72
N ARG A 194 -12.07 -11.49 5.40
CA ARG A 194 -13.28 -11.59 4.58
C ARG A 194 -13.90 -12.98 4.63
N VAL A 195 -13.09 -14.04 4.73
CA VAL A 195 -13.59 -15.41 4.88
C VAL A 195 -14.39 -15.54 6.17
N GLY A 196 -15.60 -16.06 6.08
CA GLY A 196 -16.55 -16.08 7.18
C GLY A 196 -17.35 -14.76 7.36
N ASN A 197 -16.90 -13.64 6.78
CA ASN A 197 -17.57 -12.34 6.82
C ASN A 197 -18.13 -11.89 5.46
N THR A 198 -17.99 -12.70 4.42
CA THR A 198 -18.50 -12.46 3.07
C THR A 198 -19.24 -13.71 2.58
N ALA A 199 -20.34 -13.51 1.88
CA ALA A 199 -21.05 -14.59 1.17
C ALA A 199 -20.43 -14.72 -0.22
N PHE A 200 -19.37 -15.51 -0.34
CA PHE A 200 -18.69 -15.72 -1.63
C PHE A 200 -19.52 -16.58 -2.56
N ALA A 201 -19.42 -16.31 -3.85
CA ALA A 201 -19.89 -17.20 -4.89
C ALA A 201 -18.94 -18.40 -5.07
N ASP A 202 -19.42 -19.50 -5.63
CA ASP A 202 -18.63 -20.72 -5.82
C ASP A 202 -17.44 -20.55 -6.78
N ASP A 203 -17.50 -19.52 -7.64
CA ASP A 203 -16.51 -19.19 -8.67
C ASP A 203 -15.61 -17.99 -8.30
N VAL A 204 -15.52 -17.66 -7.01
CA VAL A 204 -14.70 -16.51 -6.58
C VAL A 204 -13.22 -16.75 -6.86
N ASP A 205 -12.57 -15.76 -7.48
CA ASP A 205 -11.12 -15.74 -7.63
C ASP A 205 -10.42 -15.57 -6.27
N ALA A 206 -9.70 -16.63 -5.87
CA ALA A 206 -8.91 -16.62 -4.64
C ALA A 206 -7.57 -15.90 -4.86
N VAL A 207 -7.57 -14.58 -4.72
CA VAL A 207 -6.39 -13.74 -4.96
C VAL A 207 -5.92 -13.10 -3.67
N SER A 208 -4.62 -13.20 -3.38
CA SER A 208 -4.05 -12.68 -2.13
C SER A 208 -4.26 -11.16 -1.95
N SER A 209 -4.28 -10.39 -3.03
CA SER A 209 -4.56 -8.95 -3.00
C SER A 209 -5.98 -8.62 -2.55
N ALA A 210 -6.93 -9.55 -2.70
CA ALA A 210 -8.27 -9.47 -2.13
C ALA A 210 -8.36 -10.11 -0.73
N SER A 211 -7.20 -10.43 -0.14
CA SER A 211 -7.05 -11.14 1.14
C SER A 211 -7.58 -12.58 1.13
N LEU A 212 -7.55 -13.23 -0.04
CA LEU A 212 -8.08 -14.57 -0.27
C LEU A 212 -7.04 -15.47 -0.92
N MET A 213 -7.07 -16.76 -0.55
CA MET A 213 -6.32 -17.85 -1.17
C MET A 213 -7.10 -19.16 -1.06
N THR A 214 -6.64 -20.21 -1.71
CA THR A 214 -7.23 -21.56 -1.60
C THR A 214 -6.27 -22.54 -0.93
N ASP A 215 -6.83 -23.47 -0.20
CA ASP A 215 -6.19 -24.70 0.24
C ASP A 215 -6.99 -25.86 -0.36
N GLY A 216 -6.57 -26.34 -1.51
CA GLY A 216 -7.37 -27.27 -2.33
C GLY A 216 -8.71 -26.64 -2.74
N ALA A 217 -9.83 -27.16 -2.22
CA ALA A 217 -11.17 -26.67 -2.49
C ALA A 217 -11.66 -25.60 -1.48
N ASN A 218 -10.91 -25.35 -0.41
CA ASN A 218 -11.35 -24.43 0.64
C ASN A 218 -10.79 -23.02 0.41
N LEU A 219 -11.65 -22.02 0.58
CA LEU A 219 -11.24 -20.63 0.60
C LEU A 219 -10.75 -20.24 1.99
N ILE A 220 -9.57 -19.63 2.08
CA ILE A 220 -8.97 -19.15 3.32
C ILE A 220 -8.54 -17.69 3.19
N GLY A 221 -8.51 -16.98 4.32
CA GLY A 221 -8.10 -15.59 4.36
C GLY A 221 -6.63 -15.41 4.72
N ASN A 222 -6.02 -14.32 4.26
CA ASN A 222 -4.63 -13.99 4.58
C ASN A 222 -4.42 -13.90 6.09
N SER A 223 -5.27 -13.15 6.80
CA SER A 223 -5.17 -13.02 8.26
C SER A 223 -5.45 -14.33 8.99
N GLU A 224 -6.31 -15.19 8.44
CA GLU A 224 -6.56 -16.53 8.97
C GLU A 224 -5.29 -17.38 8.93
N LEU A 225 -4.63 -17.49 7.77
CA LEU A 225 -3.41 -18.27 7.62
C LEU A 225 -2.29 -17.79 8.56
N LEU A 226 -2.11 -16.46 8.67
CA LEU A 226 -1.11 -15.87 9.56
C LEU A 226 -1.45 -16.17 11.04
N SER A 227 -2.73 -16.14 11.41
CA SER A 227 -3.18 -16.49 12.77
C SER A 227 -2.89 -17.93 13.13
N GLU A 228 -3.01 -18.85 12.18
CA GLU A 228 -2.64 -20.25 12.37
C GLU A 228 -1.14 -20.46 12.50
N MET A 229 -0.32 -19.73 11.72
CA MET A 229 1.13 -19.75 11.89
C MET A 229 1.50 -19.36 13.34
N ILE A 230 0.87 -18.30 13.87
CA ILE A 230 1.08 -17.86 15.26
C ILE A 230 0.57 -18.91 16.25
N ALA A 231 -0.63 -19.45 16.06
CA ALA A 231 -1.22 -20.45 16.93
C ALA A 231 -0.37 -21.73 17.00
N ASN A 232 0.13 -22.18 15.85
CA ASN A 232 1.00 -23.34 15.79
C ASN A 232 2.35 -23.08 16.47
N ALA A 233 2.88 -21.86 16.40
CA ALA A 233 4.12 -21.50 17.06
C ALA A 233 3.96 -21.31 18.58
N THR A 234 2.86 -20.68 19.03
CA THR A 234 2.69 -20.30 20.45
C THR A 234 1.83 -21.27 21.26
N GLY A 235 0.86 -21.91 20.60
CA GLY A 235 -0.20 -22.67 21.28
C GLY A 235 -1.36 -21.80 21.75
N TYR A 236 -1.38 -20.51 21.44
CA TYR A 236 -2.46 -19.62 21.81
C TYR A 236 -3.77 -19.96 21.09
N PRO A 237 -4.92 -19.85 21.76
CA PRO A 237 -6.21 -19.99 21.12
C PRO A 237 -6.47 -18.88 20.12
N VAL A 238 -7.33 -19.16 19.15
CA VAL A 238 -7.66 -18.26 18.06
C VAL A 238 -9.15 -17.90 18.10
N HIS A 239 -9.46 -16.62 17.97
CA HIS A 239 -10.83 -16.10 17.82
C HIS A 239 -10.97 -15.30 16.54
N ALA A 240 -12.00 -15.60 15.72
CA ALA A 240 -12.32 -14.89 14.49
C ALA A 240 -13.37 -13.83 14.77
N ILE A 241 -13.10 -12.57 14.44
CA ILE A 241 -14.10 -11.50 14.47
C ILE A 241 -15.13 -11.75 13.37
N LYS A 242 -16.40 -11.88 13.73
CA LYS A 242 -17.52 -12.11 12.80
C LYS A 242 -18.50 -10.96 12.83
N THR A 243 -18.92 -10.52 11.64
CA THR A 243 -19.96 -9.52 11.47
C THR A 243 -21.33 -10.18 11.28
N LYS A 244 -22.39 -9.58 11.86
CA LYS A 244 -23.77 -10.04 11.66
C LYS A 244 -24.18 -9.91 10.20
N ASN A 245 -23.88 -8.76 9.60
CA ASN A 245 -24.12 -8.51 8.18
C ASN A 245 -22.89 -8.86 7.37
N LYS A 246 -23.07 -9.69 6.36
CA LYS A 246 -21.98 -10.10 5.47
C LYS A 246 -21.64 -8.99 4.48
N TYR A 247 -20.36 -8.86 4.16
CA TYR A 247 -19.88 -8.02 3.05
C TYR A 247 -20.24 -8.63 1.69
N SER A 248 -20.25 -7.79 0.67
CA SER A 248 -20.45 -8.23 -0.72
C SER A 248 -19.38 -9.23 -1.16
N SER A 249 -19.75 -10.17 -2.03
CA SER A 249 -18.80 -11.07 -2.74
C SER A 249 -17.89 -10.27 -3.67
N SER A 250 -18.39 -9.19 -4.27
CA SER A 250 -17.63 -8.29 -5.11
C SER A 250 -16.57 -7.53 -4.31
N TYR A 251 -15.32 -7.55 -4.77
CA TYR A 251 -14.24 -6.79 -4.14
C TYR A 251 -14.51 -5.27 -4.15
N GLY A 252 -14.98 -4.74 -5.29
CA GLY A 252 -15.28 -3.31 -5.44
C GLY A 252 -16.37 -2.83 -4.49
N ASP A 253 -17.43 -3.65 -4.33
CA ASP A 253 -18.50 -3.33 -3.39
C ASP A 253 -18.02 -3.43 -1.94
N THR A 254 -17.22 -4.44 -1.59
CA THR A 254 -16.59 -4.53 -0.25
C THR A 254 -15.75 -3.28 0.05
N VAL A 255 -14.99 -2.78 -0.91
CA VAL A 255 -14.20 -1.53 -0.74
C VAL A 255 -15.12 -0.33 -0.52
N SER A 256 -16.24 -0.26 -1.26
CA SER A 256 -17.25 0.80 -1.09
C SER A 256 -17.94 0.73 0.27
N GLU A 257 -18.35 -0.47 0.69
CA GLU A 257 -18.97 -0.73 2.00
C GLU A 257 -18.03 -0.32 3.14
N ALA A 258 -16.78 -0.78 3.09
CA ALA A 258 -15.75 -0.40 4.06
C ALA A 258 -15.48 1.12 4.08
N GLY A 259 -15.56 1.78 2.92
CA GLY A 259 -15.45 3.23 2.82
C GLY A 259 -16.62 3.97 3.47
N GLN A 260 -17.84 3.46 3.33
CA GLN A 260 -19.03 4.00 4.01
C GLN A 260 -18.92 3.83 5.53
N GLU A 261 -18.44 2.68 5.99
CA GLU A 261 -18.16 2.42 7.41
C GLU A 261 -17.12 3.38 7.96
N PHE A 262 -16.02 3.57 7.23
CA PHE A 262 -14.95 4.50 7.61
C PHE A 262 -15.45 5.96 7.75
N ARG A 263 -16.41 6.38 6.93
CA ARG A 263 -17.04 7.72 7.00
C ARG A 263 -18.17 7.81 8.00
N GLY A 264 -18.54 6.72 8.69
CA GLY A 264 -19.65 6.67 9.62
C GLY A 264 -21.04 6.66 8.95
N GLU A 265 -21.10 6.36 7.65
CA GLU A 265 -22.33 6.28 6.86
C GLU A 265 -23.01 4.90 6.99
N ARG A 266 -22.26 3.89 7.44
CA ARG A 266 -22.71 2.52 7.70
C ARG A 266 -22.17 2.04 9.04
N THR A 267 -22.99 1.33 9.82
CA THR A 267 -22.59 0.74 11.10
C THR A 267 -22.25 -0.74 10.94
N VAL A 268 -21.31 -1.21 11.74
CA VAL A 268 -20.93 -2.62 11.85
C VAL A 268 -21.48 -3.17 13.17
N GLU A 269 -22.10 -4.34 13.10
CA GLU A 269 -22.48 -5.13 14.27
C GLU A 269 -21.71 -6.46 14.26
N LEU A 270 -21.16 -6.82 15.42
CA LEU A 270 -20.46 -8.09 15.60
C LEU A 270 -21.39 -9.18 16.11
N VAL A 271 -21.05 -10.43 15.80
CA VAL A 271 -21.64 -11.59 16.44
C VAL A 271 -21.12 -11.65 17.88
N ASP A 272 -22.01 -11.89 18.82
CA ASP A 272 -21.66 -12.02 20.25
C ASP A 272 -21.17 -13.45 20.53
N ASP A 273 -19.93 -13.74 20.12
CA ASP A 273 -19.27 -15.04 20.32
C ASP A 273 -17.82 -14.88 20.84
N VAL A 274 -17.49 -13.71 21.40
CA VAL A 274 -16.16 -13.42 21.94
C VAL A 274 -15.95 -14.22 23.23
N PRO A 275 -14.84 -15.00 23.36
CA PRO A 275 -14.53 -15.73 24.58
C PRO A 275 -14.24 -14.76 25.75
N ASP A 276 -14.26 -15.26 26.97
CA ASP A 276 -13.83 -14.47 28.12
C ASP A 276 -12.35 -14.10 27.99
N LEU A 277 -12.11 -12.80 27.84
CA LEU A 277 -10.75 -12.27 27.67
C LEU A 277 -10.04 -12.01 28.99
N SER A 278 -10.70 -12.19 30.15
CA SER A 278 -10.12 -11.88 31.47
C SER A 278 -8.89 -12.72 31.80
N GLU A 279 -8.81 -13.95 31.28
CA GLU A 279 -7.71 -14.87 31.53
C GLU A 279 -6.42 -14.53 30.77
N TYR A 280 -6.49 -13.69 29.72
CA TYR A 280 -5.35 -13.37 28.88
C TYR A 280 -4.71 -12.06 29.31
N ASP A 281 -3.38 -12.01 29.30
CA ASP A 281 -2.57 -10.78 29.48
C ASP A 281 -2.09 -10.20 28.15
N THR A 282 -2.11 -11.01 27.10
CA THR A 282 -1.58 -10.69 25.77
C THR A 282 -2.61 -10.94 24.69
N VAL A 283 -2.81 -9.96 23.82
CA VAL A 283 -3.67 -10.06 22.64
C VAL A 283 -2.84 -9.84 21.39
N ILE A 284 -2.84 -10.82 20.48
CA ILE A 284 -2.25 -10.68 19.15
C ILE A 284 -3.38 -10.43 18.16
N LEU A 285 -3.45 -9.21 17.61
CA LEU A 285 -4.49 -8.79 16.70
C LEU A 285 -3.98 -8.89 15.25
N VAL A 286 -4.68 -9.69 14.41
CA VAL A 286 -4.27 -9.97 13.02
C VAL A 286 -5.38 -9.51 12.08
N TYR A 287 -5.07 -8.55 11.18
CA TYR A 287 -6.09 -7.96 10.32
C TYR A 287 -5.53 -7.39 9.01
N PRO A 288 -6.35 -7.31 7.94
CA PRO A 288 -5.98 -6.60 6.73
C PRO A 288 -6.10 -5.09 6.95
N LEU A 289 -5.22 -4.31 6.32
CA LEU A 289 -5.34 -2.86 6.33
C LEU A 289 -6.45 -2.42 5.36
N TRP A 290 -7.49 -1.78 5.88
CA TRP A 290 -8.58 -1.19 5.11
C TRP A 290 -8.56 0.33 5.25
N TRP A 291 -8.63 1.04 4.14
CA TRP A 291 -8.60 2.50 4.12
C TRP A 291 -7.46 3.10 4.97
N TRP A 292 -6.27 2.47 4.89
CA TRP A 292 -5.04 2.83 5.64
C TRP A 292 -5.12 2.75 7.16
N THR A 293 -6.18 2.15 7.71
CA THR A 293 -6.36 1.97 9.15
C THR A 293 -6.93 0.58 9.45
N LEU A 294 -7.37 0.36 10.72
CA LEU A 294 -8.06 -0.87 11.11
C LEU A 294 -9.42 -0.97 10.43
N PRO A 295 -9.86 -2.14 9.96
CA PRO A 295 -11.23 -2.37 9.53
C PRO A 295 -12.23 -2.04 10.65
N MET A 296 -13.40 -1.52 10.28
CA MET A 296 -14.45 -1.17 11.28
C MET A 296 -14.84 -2.34 12.21
N PRO A 297 -14.92 -3.61 11.75
CA PRO A 297 -15.13 -4.74 12.67
C PRO A 297 -14.04 -4.87 13.75
N VAL A 298 -12.78 -4.56 13.42
CA VAL A 298 -11.68 -4.58 14.38
C VAL A 298 -11.79 -3.42 15.37
N GLN A 299 -12.10 -2.21 14.88
CA GLN A 299 -12.35 -1.05 15.75
C GLN A 299 -13.50 -1.33 16.72
N LYS A 300 -14.58 -1.93 16.22
CA LYS A 300 -15.75 -2.32 16.99
C LYS A 300 -15.40 -3.35 18.07
N PHE A 301 -14.64 -4.40 17.71
CA PHE A 301 -14.12 -5.38 18.67
C PHE A 301 -13.34 -4.72 19.80
N LEU A 302 -12.41 -3.81 19.47
CA LEU A 302 -11.59 -3.10 20.46
C LEU A 302 -12.41 -2.20 21.38
N THR A 303 -13.49 -1.60 20.86
CA THR A 303 -14.37 -0.70 21.62
C THR A 303 -15.31 -1.46 22.56
N GLU A 304 -15.81 -2.63 22.13
CA GLU A 304 -16.80 -3.41 22.89
C GLU A 304 -16.19 -4.34 23.94
N ASN A 305 -14.88 -4.64 23.83
CA ASN A 305 -14.22 -5.55 24.73
C ASN A 305 -13.23 -4.84 25.66
N LYS A 306 -13.26 -5.23 26.94
CA LYS A 306 -12.34 -4.70 27.95
C LYS A 306 -10.96 -5.32 27.81
N LEU A 307 -10.01 -4.53 27.35
CA LEU A 307 -8.61 -4.93 27.17
C LEU A 307 -7.66 -4.18 28.11
N ASP A 308 -8.21 -3.54 29.15
CA ASP A 308 -7.42 -2.82 30.16
C ASP A 308 -6.38 -3.72 30.81
N GLY A 309 -5.16 -3.24 30.95
CA GLY A 309 -4.05 -3.96 31.54
C GLY A 309 -3.41 -5.04 30.65
N LYS A 310 -3.96 -5.31 29.48
CA LYS A 310 -3.40 -6.26 28.51
C LYS A 310 -2.42 -5.59 27.57
N THR A 311 -1.46 -6.37 27.06
CA THR A 311 -0.56 -5.93 25.99
C THR A 311 -1.11 -6.37 24.64
N LEU A 312 -1.25 -5.43 23.71
CA LEU A 312 -1.76 -5.68 22.37
C LEU A 312 -0.64 -5.57 21.33
N TYR A 313 -0.42 -6.63 20.60
CA TYR A 313 0.50 -6.72 19.46
C TYR A 313 -0.31 -6.77 18.16
N SER A 314 0.14 -6.06 17.14
CA SER A 314 -0.56 -6.02 15.84
C SER A 314 0.26 -6.70 14.75
N LEU A 315 -0.40 -7.58 13.99
CA LEU A 315 0.08 -8.10 12.72
C LEU A 315 -0.88 -7.64 11.62
N VAL A 316 -0.37 -6.90 10.65
CA VAL A 316 -1.17 -6.25 9.61
C VAL A 316 -0.82 -6.82 8.25
N THR A 317 -1.82 -7.24 7.46
CA THR A 317 -1.62 -7.55 6.05
C THR A 317 -1.94 -6.33 5.19
N HIS A 318 -1.17 -6.10 4.14
CA HIS A 318 -1.33 -4.91 3.29
C HIS A 318 -0.91 -5.15 1.84
N GLY A 319 -1.47 -4.39 0.91
CA GLY A 319 -1.07 -4.37 -0.50
C GLY A 319 -0.14 -3.19 -0.85
N GLY A 320 0.86 -2.90 0.02
CA GLY A 320 1.85 -1.84 -0.21
C GLY A 320 1.75 -0.63 0.72
N SER A 321 0.83 -0.63 1.70
CA SER A 321 0.64 0.51 2.60
C SER A 321 1.37 0.39 3.95
N GLY A 322 2.07 -0.74 4.21
CA GLY A 322 2.65 -1.00 5.52
C GLY A 322 1.59 -0.97 6.62
N PHE A 323 1.87 -0.29 7.72
CA PHE A 323 0.89 -0.12 8.81
C PHE A 323 -0.15 0.97 8.55
N GLY A 324 0.03 1.84 7.55
CA GLY A 324 -0.79 3.03 7.42
C GLY A 324 -0.82 3.86 8.71
N SER A 325 -2.01 4.19 9.21
CA SER A 325 -2.22 4.81 10.52
C SER A 325 -2.72 3.80 11.59
N ALA A 326 -2.83 2.51 11.23
CA ALA A 326 -3.52 1.51 12.06
C ALA A 326 -2.98 1.41 13.49
N ILE A 327 -1.66 1.38 13.68
CA ILE A 327 -1.07 1.28 15.02
C ILE A 327 -1.40 2.50 15.88
N GLN A 328 -1.33 3.70 15.31
CA GLN A 328 -1.67 4.94 16.00
C GLN A 328 -3.18 5.03 16.29
N ASP A 329 -4.00 4.59 15.33
CA ASP A 329 -5.45 4.64 15.47
C ASP A 329 -5.97 3.61 16.50
N THR A 330 -5.27 2.51 16.73
CA THR A 330 -5.63 1.51 17.73
C THR A 330 -5.86 2.13 19.12
N ALA A 331 -5.05 3.11 19.50
CA ALA A 331 -5.16 3.82 20.79
C ALA A 331 -6.50 4.58 20.97
N LYS A 332 -7.23 4.84 19.89
CA LYS A 332 -8.53 5.52 19.94
C LYS A 332 -9.67 4.59 20.39
N PHE A 333 -9.46 3.27 20.29
CA PHE A 333 -10.53 2.28 20.43
C PHE A 333 -10.32 1.35 21.65
N THR A 334 -9.20 1.43 22.34
CA THR A 334 -8.91 0.56 23.50
C THR A 334 -7.97 1.23 24.49
N ALA A 335 -8.08 0.83 25.76
CA ALA A 335 -7.16 1.21 26.83
C ALA A 335 -6.01 0.17 27.03
N ALA A 336 -5.89 -0.82 26.15
CA ALA A 336 -4.77 -1.77 26.17
C ALA A 336 -3.43 -1.07 25.97
N LYS A 337 -2.36 -1.65 26.52
CA LYS A 337 -0.99 -1.21 26.22
C LYS A 337 -0.63 -1.66 24.80
N ILE A 338 -0.57 -0.73 23.86
CA ILE A 338 -0.19 -1.02 22.47
C ILE A 338 1.32 -1.18 22.39
N SER A 339 1.77 -2.36 21.95
CA SER A 339 3.19 -2.60 21.75
C SER A 339 3.69 -1.90 20.48
N PRO A 340 4.89 -1.28 20.51
CA PRO A 340 5.55 -0.82 19.29
C PRO A 340 6.04 -1.97 18.39
N ASP A 341 6.15 -3.19 18.94
CA ASP A 341 6.62 -4.38 18.23
C ASP A 341 5.47 -4.94 17.37
N ALA A 342 5.23 -4.32 16.25
CA ALA A 342 4.20 -4.72 15.28
C ALA A 342 4.84 -5.33 14.03
N LEU A 343 4.13 -6.23 13.35
CA LEU A 343 4.57 -6.86 12.11
C LEU A 343 3.66 -6.50 10.95
N ALA A 344 4.23 -6.02 9.84
CA ALA A 344 3.52 -5.83 8.57
C ALA A 344 3.95 -6.91 7.57
N VAL A 345 2.96 -7.55 6.94
CA VAL A 345 3.17 -8.59 5.93
C VAL A 345 2.51 -8.16 4.63
N TYR A 346 3.29 -8.14 3.56
CA TYR A 346 2.76 -7.85 2.23
C TYR A 346 1.84 -9.00 1.76
N ASP A 347 0.78 -8.69 1.02
CA ASP A 347 -0.26 -9.65 0.63
C ASP A 347 0.30 -10.85 -0.17
N ASP A 348 1.33 -10.65 -0.99
CA ASP A 348 1.99 -11.70 -1.75
C ASP A 348 3.08 -12.48 -0.99
N GLU A 349 3.46 -12.03 0.22
CA GLU A 349 4.40 -12.71 1.10
C GLU A 349 3.71 -13.59 2.16
N VAL A 350 2.39 -13.56 2.26
CA VAL A 350 1.62 -14.23 3.32
C VAL A 350 1.94 -15.74 3.40
N THR A 351 1.99 -16.43 2.26
CA THR A 351 2.27 -17.88 2.21
C THR A 351 3.67 -18.27 2.68
N THR A 352 4.59 -17.33 2.72
CA THR A 352 6.00 -17.52 3.11
C THR A 352 6.38 -16.73 4.37
N ALA A 353 5.39 -16.17 5.08
CA ALA A 353 5.63 -15.26 6.20
C ALA A 353 6.11 -15.95 7.49
N LEU A 354 6.04 -17.29 7.60
CA LEU A 354 6.35 -18.02 8.81
C LEU A 354 7.71 -17.67 9.44
N PRO A 355 8.83 -17.57 8.71
CA PRO A 355 10.12 -17.17 9.29
C PRO A 355 10.11 -15.78 9.93
N LYS A 356 9.41 -14.81 9.29
CA LYS A 356 9.23 -13.44 9.83
C LYS A 356 8.41 -13.47 11.12
N ILE A 357 7.32 -14.26 11.13
CA ILE A 357 6.45 -14.43 12.31
C ILE A 357 7.21 -15.06 13.46
N VAL A 358 7.97 -16.12 13.20
CA VAL A 358 8.80 -16.80 14.23
C VAL A 358 9.82 -15.83 14.84
N SER A 359 10.50 -15.03 14.03
CA SER A 359 11.43 -14.02 14.52
C SER A 359 10.74 -12.99 15.41
N TRP A 360 9.62 -12.45 14.95
CA TRP A 360 8.80 -11.49 15.67
C TRP A 360 8.24 -12.03 16.99
N LEU A 361 7.77 -13.28 17.01
CA LEU A 361 7.29 -13.92 18.26
C LEU A 361 8.41 -14.12 19.27
N LYS A 362 9.63 -14.44 18.84
CA LYS A 362 10.80 -14.51 19.72
C LYS A 362 11.16 -13.16 20.33
N GLU A 363 11.00 -12.06 19.59
CA GLU A 363 11.16 -10.70 20.12
C GLU A 363 10.09 -10.40 21.17
N ILE A 364 8.81 -10.67 20.88
CA ILE A 364 7.70 -10.54 21.83
C ILE A 364 7.94 -11.35 23.10
N ALA A 365 8.41 -12.59 22.97
CA ALA A 365 8.66 -13.46 24.13
C ALA A 365 9.78 -12.93 25.05
N ASN A 366 10.70 -12.10 24.52
CA ASN A 366 11.82 -11.56 25.27
C ASN A 366 11.53 -10.17 25.91
N ASN A 367 10.52 -9.46 25.44
CA ASN A 367 10.07 -8.17 25.97
C ASN A 367 8.97 -8.34 27.02
#